data_fb68cfa3fc30930c7aa3a4d7b0344766
#
_entry.id   fb68cfa3fc30930c7aa3a4d7b0344766
#
_cell.length_a   1.000
_cell.length_b   1.000
_cell.length_c   1.000
_cell.angle_alpha   90.00
_cell.angle_beta   90.00
_cell.angle_gamma   90.00
#
_symmetry.space_group_name_H-M   'P 1'
#
loop_
_entity.id
_entity.type
_entity.pdbx_description
1 polymer ?
#
loop_
_entity_poly.entity_id
_entity_poly.type
_entity_poly.pdbx_seq_one_letter_code
_entity_poly.pdbx_strand_id
1 'polypeptide(L)'
;MAATATPIMIPLHIFRFRVDVTADSVKNGPQGASTQMSFAECTGLEATMEPKTIKEGGRNYGAAQRPGGVSFATVVLKRGVSTDRSMWTIFNTTTTGAFAPRLRVTITLLDGNMKPMNPTLAWQLAHAMPVKFKFADLNGKGTEVGIEELHFVHEGLSAV
;
A
#
# COMPACT_ATOMS: atom_id res chain seq x y z
N MET A 1 -15.63 0.19 42.50
CA MET A 1 -14.79 -0.16 41.32
C MET A 1 -15.65 0.03 40.10
N ALA A 2 -15.35 1.05 39.30
CA ALA A 2 -16.07 1.26 38.04
C ALA A 2 -15.58 0.24 37.01
N ALA A 3 -16.48 -0.60 36.50
CA ALA A 3 -16.19 -1.50 35.40
C ALA A 3 -15.91 -0.64 34.17
N THR A 4 -14.67 -0.65 33.72
CA THR A 4 -14.26 -0.02 32.45
C THR A 4 -14.97 -0.77 31.34
N ALA A 5 -16.05 -0.21 30.80
CA ALA A 5 -16.75 -0.79 29.66
C ALA A 5 -15.75 -0.89 28.49
N THR A 6 -15.50 -2.10 28.03
CA THR A 6 -14.69 -2.32 26.82
C THR A 6 -15.38 -1.60 25.66
N PRO A 7 -14.69 -0.69 24.95
CA PRO A 7 -15.31 0.03 23.86
C PRO A 7 -15.74 -0.97 22.77
N ILE A 8 -17.01 -0.89 22.36
CA ILE A 8 -17.52 -1.68 21.25
C ILE A 8 -16.80 -1.17 19.99
N MET A 9 -15.97 -2.02 19.38
CA MET A 9 -15.33 -1.70 18.11
C MET A 9 -16.37 -1.79 16.99
N ILE A 10 -16.73 -0.65 16.44
CA ILE A 10 -17.62 -0.56 15.28
C ILE A 10 -16.76 -0.75 14.03
N PRO A 11 -17.12 -1.68 13.11
CA PRO A 11 -16.40 -1.83 11.83
C PRO A 11 -16.38 -0.52 11.06
N LEU A 12 -15.22 -0.17 10.53
CA LEU A 12 -15.01 1.06 9.76
C LEU A 12 -15.38 0.86 8.30
N HIS A 13 -15.93 1.88 7.69
CA HIS A 13 -16.12 1.94 6.25
C HIS A 13 -14.79 2.29 5.57
N ILE A 14 -14.26 1.41 4.73
CA ILE A 14 -12.94 1.53 4.11
C ILE A 14 -12.97 2.09 2.67
N PHE A 15 -14.11 2.64 2.23
CA PHE A 15 -14.27 3.11 0.84
C PHE A 15 -13.70 4.51 0.57
N ARG A 16 -13.16 5.19 1.59
CA ARG A 16 -12.53 6.50 1.46
C ARG A 16 -11.10 6.43 1.95
N PHE A 17 -10.18 6.62 1.05
CA PHE A 17 -8.76 6.65 1.39
C PHE A 17 -8.00 7.60 0.45
N ARG A 18 -6.87 8.05 0.91
CA ARG A 18 -5.93 8.90 0.19
C ARG A 18 -4.59 8.20 0.13
N VAL A 19 -3.90 8.36 -0.98
CA VAL A 19 -2.55 7.86 -1.16
C VAL A 19 -1.60 9.02 -1.36
N ASP A 20 -0.60 9.09 -0.50
CA ASP A 20 0.48 10.06 -0.56
C ASP A 20 1.77 9.33 -0.96
N VAL A 21 2.37 9.73 -2.08
CA VAL A 21 3.64 9.19 -2.57
C VAL A 21 4.73 10.22 -2.38
N THR A 22 5.77 9.86 -1.63
CA THR A 22 6.94 10.71 -1.38
C THR A 22 8.20 9.97 -1.78
N ALA A 23 9.22 10.68 -2.27
CA ALA A 23 10.52 10.07 -2.42
C ALA A 23 11.10 9.75 -1.03
N ASP A 24 11.62 8.53 -0.88
CA ASP A 24 12.29 8.12 0.35
C ASP A 24 13.66 8.80 0.38
N SER A 25 13.75 9.94 1.06
CA SER A 25 14.96 10.77 1.10
C SER A 25 16.07 10.02 1.81
N VAL A 26 17.19 9.87 1.15
CA VAL A 26 18.48 9.70 1.81
C VAL A 26 18.64 10.89 2.78
N LYS A 27 18.98 10.64 4.04
CA LYS A 27 19.26 11.67 5.06
C LYS A 27 20.06 12.83 4.42
N ASN A 28 19.48 14.04 4.38
CA ASN A 28 20.04 15.30 3.84
C ASN A 28 19.78 15.61 2.34
N GLY A 29 18.82 14.96 1.65
CA GLY A 29 18.35 15.42 0.35
C GLY A 29 17.13 16.35 0.47
N PRO A 30 16.81 17.17 -0.54
CA PRO A 30 15.59 17.94 -0.55
C PRO A 30 14.39 16.98 -0.42
N GLN A 31 13.48 17.28 0.51
CA GLN A 31 12.25 16.51 0.66
C GLN A 31 11.52 16.50 -0.69
N GLY A 32 11.47 15.33 -1.30
CA GLY A 32 10.79 15.17 -2.59
C GLY A 32 9.34 15.59 -2.46
N ALA A 33 8.82 16.27 -3.48
CA ALA A 33 7.44 16.69 -3.53
C ALA A 33 6.51 15.50 -3.25
N SER A 34 5.67 15.64 -2.24
CA SER A 34 4.59 14.69 -1.98
C SER A 34 3.55 14.80 -3.07
N THR A 35 3.31 13.71 -3.78
CA THR A 35 2.23 13.64 -4.75
C THR A 35 1.03 12.98 -4.11
N GLN A 36 -0.03 13.74 -3.94
CA GLN A 36 -1.31 13.29 -3.40
C GLN A 36 -2.19 12.78 -4.53
N MET A 37 -2.71 11.58 -4.40
CA MET A 37 -3.55 10.97 -5.43
C MET A 37 -4.77 10.31 -4.81
N SER A 38 -5.90 10.38 -5.53
CA SER A 38 -7.14 9.69 -5.19
C SER A 38 -7.28 8.44 -6.04
N PHE A 39 -7.63 7.33 -5.39
CA PHE A 39 -7.82 6.03 -6.02
C PHE A 39 -9.20 5.48 -5.69
N ALA A 40 -9.72 4.63 -6.58
CA ALA A 40 -10.96 3.91 -6.36
C ALA A 40 -10.74 2.58 -5.63
N GLU A 41 -9.58 1.96 -5.84
CA GLU A 41 -9.26 0.65 -5.28
C GLU A 41 -7.78 0.57 -4.90
N CYS A 42 -7.52 -0.06 -3.75
CA CYS A 42 -6.18 -0.44 -3.29
C CYS A 42 -6.23 -1.88 -2.82
N THR A 43 -5.40 -2.73 -3.41
CA THR A 43 -5.29 -4.16 -3.06
C THR A 43 -3.84 -4.55 -2.79
N GLY A 44 -3.63 -5.69 -2.14
CA GLY A 44 -2.29 -6.21 -1.88
C GLY A 44 -1.64 -5.67 -0.60
N LEU A 45 -2.38 -5.04 0.30
CA LEU A 45 -1.88 -4.70 1.65
C LEU A 45 -1.79 -5.97 2.50
N GLU A 46 -0.83 -6.80 2.21
CA GLU A 46 -0.68 -8.14 2.79
C GLU A 46 0.76 -8.41 3.14
N ALA A 47 0.96 -9.00 4.33
CA ALA A 47 2.22 -9.52 4.80
C ALA A 47 2.05 -10.99 5.17
N THR A 48 2.87 -11.86 4.63
CA THR A 48 2.83 -13.30 4.89
C THR A 48 4.14 -13.74 5.51
N MET A 49 4.06 -14.46 6.61
CA MET A 49 5.21 -15.09 7.26
C MET A 49 5.13 -16.60 7.05
N GLU A 50 6.17 -17.20 6.50
CA GLU A 50 6.28 -18.65 6.37
C GLU A 50 6.90 -19.24 7.64
N PRO A 51 6.15 -20.03 8.43
CA PRO A 51 6.69 -20.67 9.62
C PRO A 51 7.69 -21.76 9.25
N LYS A 52 8.78 -21.87 10.00
CA LYS A 52 9.73 -22.99 9.91
C LYS A 52 9.36 -24.08 10.88
N THR A 53 9.07 -25.26 10.34
CA THR A 53 8.75 -26.45 11.14
C THR A 53 10.02 -27.13 11.63
N ILE A 54 10.12 -27.39 12.94
CA ILE A 54 11.20 -28.14 13.56
C ILE A 54 10.64 -29.46 14.07
N LYS A 55 11.17 -30.55 13.53
CA LYS A 55 10.84 -31.90 13.99
C LYS A 55 11.74 -32.24 15.18
N GLU A 56 11.14 -32.50 16.33
CA GLU A 56 11.81 -32.96 17.54
C GLU A 56 11.58 -34.47 17.69
N GLY A 57 12.67 -35.23 17.88
CA GLY A 57 12.57 -36.68 18.13
C GLY A 57 11.77 -36.96 19.42
N GLY A 58 10.85 -37.90 19.35
CA GLY A 58 10.00 -38.28 20.49
C GLY A 58 8.75 -37.43 20.70
N ARG A 59 8.54 -36.36 19.91
CA ARG A 59 7.34 -35.54 19.97
C ARG A 59 6.28 -36.04 19.00
N ASN A 60 5.34 -36.84 19.49
CA ASN A 60 4.27 -37.42 18.66
C ASN A 60 3.09 -36.50 18.42
N TYR A 61 3.00 -35.34 19.12
CA TYR A 61 1.90 -34.42 19.04
C TYR A 61 2.36 -33.06 18.45
N GLY A 62 2.28 -32.97 17.12
CA GLY A 62 2.65 -31.77 16.37
C GLY A 62 4.15 -31.46 16.37
N ALA A 63 4.61 -30.70 15.37
CA ALA A 63 5.98 -30.22 15.30
C ALA A 63 6.08 -28.80 15.89
N ALA A 64 7.23 -28.42 16.43
CA ALA A 64 7.48 -27.06 16.87
C ALA A 64 7.55 -26.12 15.66
N GLN A 65 6.97 -24.93 15.79
CA GLN A 65 6.97 -23.91 14.75
C GLN A 65 7.82 -22.71 15.19
N ARG A 66 8.64 -22.20 14.27
CA ARG A 66 9.41 -20.95 14.48
C ARG A 66 9.05 -19.92 13.44
N PRO A 67 9.10 -18.61 13.76
CA PRO A 67 8.97 -17.57 12.77
C PRO A 67 9.99 -17.72 11.64
N GLY A 68 9.54 -17.59 10.40
CA GLY A 68 10.39 -17.60 9.21
C GLY A 68 10.50 -16.21 8.60
N GLY A 69 10.81 -16.17 7.30
CA GLY A 69 10.85 -14.92 6.53
C GLY A 69 9.48 -14.34 6.33
N VAL A 70 9.40 -13.00 6.29
CA VAL A 70 8.18 -12.26 5.92
C VAL A 70 8.31 -11.84 4.46
N SER A 71 7.25 -12.03 3.70
CA SER A 71 7.10 -11.54 2.33
C SER A 71 5.89 -10.62 2.23
N PHE A 72 5.94 -9.69 1.29
CA PHE A 72 4.90 -8.71 1.06
C PHE A 72 4.32 -8.89 -0.34
N ALA A 73 3.00 -8.79 -0.46
CA ALA A 73 2.33 -8.83 -1.75
C ALA A 73 2.56 -7.52 -2.53
N THR A 74 2.41 -7.59 -3.84
CA THR A 74 2.41 -6.40 -4.69
C THR A 74 1.16 -5.58 -4.43
N VAL A 75 1.33 -4.31 -4.11
CA VAL A 75 0.22 -3.37 -3.92
C VAL A 75 -0.23 -2.83 -5.26
N VAL A 76 -1.52 -2.93 -5.54
CA VAL A 76 -2.13 -2.44 -6.78
C VAL A 76 -3.09 -1.31 -6.46
N LEU A 77 -2.85 -0.16 -7.07
CA LEU A 77 -3.69 1.03 -6.98
C LEU A 77 -4.41 1.24 -8.30
N LYS A 78 -5.74 1.37 -8.25
CA LYS A 78 -6.57 1.58 -9.44
C LYS A 78 -7.39 2.86 -9.32
N ARG A 79 -7.50 3.59 -10.42
CA ARG A 79 -8.41 4.74 -10.53
C ARG A 79 -9.01 4.82 -11.94
N GLY A 80 -10.10 5.56 -12.08
CA GLY A 80 -10.61 5.95 -13.39
C GLY A 80 -9.59 6.82 -14.13
N VAL A 81 -9.50 6.64 -15.45
CA VAL A 81 -8.64 7.45 -16.30
C VAL A 81 -8.98 8.93 -16.13
N SER A 82 -7.97 9.75 -15.93
CA SER A 82 -8.08 11.18 -15.76
C SER A 82 -7.05 11.93 -16.62
N THR A 83 -7.15 13.25 -16.70
CA THR A 83 -6.15 14.08 -17.36
C THR A 83 -4.85 14.21 -16.55
N ASP A 84 -4.85 13.77 -15.29
CA ASP A 84 -3.69 13.78 -14.42
C ASP A 84 -2.73 12.65 -14.77
N ARG A 85 -1.50 13.00 -15.14
CA ARG A 85 -0.44 12.08 -15.55
C ARG A 85 0.52 11.70 -14.42
N SER A 86 0.17 11.97 -13.17
CA SER A 86 1.04 11.73 -12.02
C SER A 86 1.49 10.28 -11.88
N MET A 87 0.60 9.31 -12.14
CA MET A 87 0.93 7.89 -12.09
C MET A 87 1.99 7.50 -13.12
N TRP A 88 1.83 7.97 -14.36
CA TRP A 88 2.83 7.76 -15.40
C TRP A 88 4.16 8.44 -15.06
N THR A 89 4.12 9.66 -14.54
CA THR A 89 5.33 10.40 -14.16
C THR A 89 6.11 9.66 -13.08
N ILE A 90 5.45 9.14 -12.05
CA ILE A 90 6.07 8.34 -10.99
C ILE A 90 6.74 7.10 -11.57
N PHE A 91 6.03 6.35 -12.42
CA PHE A 91 6.56 5.16 -13.07
C PHE A 91 7.76 5.49 -13.96
N ASN A 92 7.61 6.49 -14.83
CA ASN A 92 8.66 6.88 -15.79
C ASN A 92 9.92 7.42 -15.09
N THR A 93 9.77 8.23 -14.06
CA THR A 93 10.92 8.75 -13.29
C THR A 93 11.72 7.62 -12.65
N THR A 94 11.05 6.57 -12.18
CA THR A 94 11.73 5.42 -11.59
C THR A 94 12.42 4.55 -12.63
N THR A 95 11.85 4.41 -13.83
CA THR A 95 12.37 3.50 -14.87
C THR A 95 13.43 4.12 -15.76
N THR A 96 13.41 5.43 -15.97
CA THR A 96 14.34 6.14 -16.88
C THR A 96 15.50 6.82 -16.18
N GLY A 97 15.45 6.95 -14.85
CA GLY A 97 16.52 7.58 -14.07
C GLY A 97 17.76 6.69 -13.94
N ALA A 98 18.96 7.29 -13.98
CA ALA A 98 20.20 6.59 -13.68
C ALA A 98 20.27 6.06 -12.24
N PHE A 99 19.47 6.64 -11.35
CA PHE A 99 19.26 6.24 -9.96
C PHE A 99 17.76 6.19 -9.70
N ALA A 100 17.22 4.99 -9.54
CA ALA A 100 15.80 4.81 -9.21
C ALA A 100 15.56 5.18 -7.73
N PRO A 101 14.93 6.32 -7.42
CA PRO A 101 14.62 6.67 -6.04
C PRO A 101 13.62 5.66 -5.47
N ARG A 102 13.87 5.21 -4.25
CA ARG A 102 12.86 4.46 -3.50
C ARG A 102 11.78 5.43 -3.04
N LEU A 103 10.57 4.94 -2.99
CA LEU A 103 9.40 5.73 -2.65
C LEU A 103 8.84 5.27 -1.30
N ARG A 104 8.22 6.20 -0.61
CA ARG A 104 7.37 5.93 0.54
C ARG A 104 5.94 6.19 0.14
N VAL A 105 5.11 5.17 0.24
CA VAL A 105 3.68 5.27 -0.10
C VAL A 105 2.89 5.17 1.20
N THR A 106 2.09 6.18 1.50
CA THR A 106 1.23 6.22 2.68
C THR A 106 -0.22 6.19 2.26
N ILE A 107 -0.97 5.22 2.73
CA ILE A 107 -2.38 5.02 2.44
C ILE A 107 -3.15 5.34 3.71
N THR A 108 -3.86 6.46 3.71
CA THR A 108 -4.59 6.97 4.89
C THR A 108 -6.08 6.80 4.68
N LEU A 109 -6.75 6.17 5.64
CA LEU A 109 -8.22 6.10 5.64
C LEU A 109 -8.82 7.44 6.07
N LEU A 110 -9.92 7.81 5.42
CA LEU A 110 -10.59 9.08 5.60
C LEU A 110 -11.98 8.89 6.20
N ASP A 111 -12.39 9.87 6.98
CA ASP A 111 -13.74 9.94 7.56
C ASP A 111 -14.80 10.44 6.54
N GLY A 112 -16.04 10.62 7.02
CA GLY A 112 -17.15 11.15 6.22
C GLY A 112 -16.90 12.55 5.65
N ASN A 113 -16.00 13.32 6.24
CA ASN A 113 -15.64 14.69 5.87
C ASN A 113 -14.35 14.77 5.05
N MET A 114 -13.86 13.64 4.54
CA MET A 114 -12.60 13.53 3.77
C MET A 114 -11.35 13.96 4.56
N LYS A 115 -11.40 13.85 5.90
CA LYS A 115 -10.27 14.08 6.80
C LYS A 115 -9.71 12.74 7.29
N PRO A 116 -8.43 12.68 7.68
CA PRO A 116 -7.88 11.50 8.34
C PRO A 116 -8.76 11.09 9.53
N MET A 117 -8.99 9.80 9.68
CA MET A 117 -9.76 9.27 10.81
C MET A 117 -9.08 9.62 12.14
N ASN A 118 -9.86 9.72 13.21
CA ASN A 118 -9.33 9.90 14.57
C ASN A 118 -9.76 8.71 15.44
N PRO A 119 -8.83 7.86 15.94
CA PRO A 119 -7.39 7.90 15.67
C PRO A 119 -7.04 7.65 14.21
N THR A 120 -5.94 8.22 13.75
CA THR A 120 -5.48 8.04 12.37
C THR A 120 -5.21 6.56 12.09
N LEU A 121 -5.75 6.06 10.99
CA LEU A 121 -5.48 4.72 10.50
C LEU A 121 -4.84 4.84 9.12
N ALA A 122 -3.54 4.58 9.07
CA ALA A 122 -2.77 4.64 7.84
C ALA A 122 -1.81 3.46 7.73
N TRP A 123 -1.53 3.07 6.50
CA TRP A 123 -0.55 2.05 6.15
C TRP A 123 0.58 2.69 5.36
N GLN A 124 1.80 2.37 5.71
CA GLN A 124 2.98 2.87 5.03
C GLN A 124 3.78 1.75 4.40
N LEU A 125 4.08 1.92 3.12
CA LEU A 125 4.98 1.05 2.36
C LEU A 125 6.37 1.68 2.37
N ALA A 126 7.35 0.94 2.90
CA ALA A 126 8.74 1.39 2.94
C ALA A 126 9.49 0.90 1.70
N HIS A 127 10.38 1.74 1.17
CA HIS A 127 11.21 1.43 0.00
C HIS A 127 10.42 0.90 -1.19
N ALA A 128 9.26 1.50 -1.43
CA ALA A 128 8.38 1.12 -2.53
C ALA A 128 9.00 1.48 -3.90
N MET A 129 8.73 0.64 -4.88
CA MET A 129 9.14 0.84 -6.25
C MET A 129 7.99 0.48 -7.19
N PRO A 130 7.60 1.37 -8.13
CA PRO A 130 6.60 1.04 -9.13
C PRO A 130 7.20 0.03 -10.12
N VAL A 131 6.48 -1.06 -10.39
CA VAL A 131 6.95 -2.16 -11.26
C VAL A 131 6.09 -2.34 -12.49
N LYS A 132 4.85 -1.80 -12.48
CA LYS A 132 3.95 -1.89 -13.62
C LYS A 132 3.01 -0.70 -13.64
N PHE A 133 2.84 -0.11 -14.80
CA PHE A 133 1.78 0.83 -15.12
C PHE A 133 0.92 0.24 -16.24
N LYS A 134 -0.39 0.24 -16.06
CA LYS A 134 -1.35 -0.17 -17.07
C LYS A 134 -2.34 0.97 -17.30
N PHE A 135 -2.44 1.40 -18.54
CA PHE A 135 -3.50 2.30 -18.99
C PHE A 135 -4.71 1.47 -19.48
N ALA A 136 -5.87 2.08 -19.46
CA ALA A 136 -7.09 1.43 -19.96
C ALA A 136 -6.97 1.05 -21.43
N ASP A 137 -7.58 -0.06 -21.79
CA ASP A 137 -7.73 -0.44 -23.20
C ASP A 137 -8.67 0.57 -23.88
N LEU A 138 -8.23 1.11 -25.02
CA LEU A 138 -9.02 2.11 -25.76
C LEU A 138 -9.94 1.41 -26.75
N ASN A 139 -11.24 1.51 -26.54
CA ASN A 139 -12.27 0.97 -27.44
C ASN A 139 -13.29 2.06 -27.79
N GLY A 140 -13.27 2.51 -29.04
CA GLY A 140 -14.17 3.58 -29.53
C GLY A 140 -15.66 3.20 -29.59
N LYS A 141 -15.99 1.93 -29.40
CA LYS A 141 -17.38 1.41 -29.38
C LYS A 141 -17.86 1.12 -27.95
N GLY A 142 -16.96 1.16 -26.95
CA GLY A 142 -17.30 0.89 -25.57
C GLY A 142 -17.90 2.10 -24.86
N THR A 143 -18.78 1.83 -23.90
CA THR A 143 -19.35 2.82 -22.98
C THR A 143 -18.73 2.73 -21.58
N GLU A 144 -17.71 1.90 -21.40
CA GLU A 144 -17.08 1.65 -20.10
C GLU A 144 -16.10 2.76 -19.73
N VAL A 145 -16.02 3.04 -18.42
CA VAL A 145 -15.00 3.96 -17.88
C VAL A 145 -13.66 3.24 -17.89
N GLY A 146 -12.67 3.82 -18.55
CA GLY A 146 -11.31 3.31 -18.54
C GLY A 146 -10.70 3.33 -17.14
N ILE A 147 -9.95 2.29 -16.79
CA ILE A 147 -9.25 2.18 -15.51
C ILE A 147 -7.75 2.12 -15.76
N GLU A 148 -7.00 2.93 -15.04
CA GLU A 148 -5.55 2.86 -15.00
C GLU A 148 -5.07 2.26 -13.69
N GLU A 149 -3.96 1.51 -13.74
CA GLU A 149 -3.40 0.77 -12.61
C GLU A 149 -1.93 1.10 -12.42
N LEU A 150 -1.51 1.19 -11.18
CA LEU A 150 -0.10 1.32 -10.79
C LEU A 150 0.21 0.28 -9.72
N HIS A 151 1.23 -0.54 -9.99
CA HIS A 151 1.65 -1.63 -9.12
C HIS A 151 2.96 -1.27 -8.43
N PHE A 152 3.00 -1.46 -7.11
CA PHE A 152 4.18 -1.26 -6.28
C PHE A 152 4.62 -2.55 -5.62
N VAL A 153 5.92 -2.81 -5.65
CA VAL A 153 6.58 -3.72 -4.71
C VAL A 153 7.24 -2.90 -3.62
N HIS A 154 7.37 -3.45 -2.43
CA HIS A 154 7.93 -2.74 -1.27
C HIS A 154 8.66 -3.70 -0.34
N GLU A 155 9.49 -3.16 0.55
CA GLU A 155 10.32 -3.93 1.47
C GLU A 155 9.77 -3.95 2.91
N GLY A 156 8.71 -3.20 3.19
CA GLY A 156 8.08 -3.16 4.50
C GLY A 156 6.67 -2.62 4.45
N LEU A 157 5.81 -3.15 5.33
CA LEU A 157 4.45 -2.69 5.57
C LEU A 157 4.30 -2.38 7.06
N SER A 158 3.92 -1.15 7.39
CA SER A 158 3.71 -0.72 8.77
C SER A 158 2.41 0.07 8.93
N ALA A 159 1.74 -0.12 10.07
CA ALA A 159 0.66 0.76 10.49
C ALA A 159 1.25 2.03 11.12
N VAL A 160 0.68 3.19 10.81
CA VAL A 160 1.16 4.52 11.24
C VAL A 160 0.03 5.29 11.90
#